data_32d522c60408e87e8094e45b0a78b92d
#
_entry.id   32d522c60408e87e8094e45b0a78b92d
#
_cell.length_a   1.000
_cell.length_b   1.000
_cell.length_c   1.000
_cell.angle_alpha   90.00
_cell.angle_beta   90.00
_cell.angle_gamma   90.00
#
_symmetry.space_group_name_H-M   'P 1'
#
loop_
_entity.id
_entity.type
_entity.pdbx_description
1 polymer ?
#
loop_
_entity_poly.entity_id
_entity_poly.type
_entity_poly.pdbx_seq_one_letter_code
_entity_poly.pdbx_strand_id
1 'polypeptide(L)'
;MKLAVIGAGIVGVATAFELLEHGHQVTLYERHRTVAEEASFAQAGLLWPCMANPWGAAAFADALQLGLARPDFAALDIKGSPLGAAARWGRKYRRQARLGRAQQSLPALQALEALSMQRMQQALERFELPGQFTQSWLLPLRKEPTAAALYELTRRLSAAHIDYEQLTPEQARQREPGLASDAAISGALRLPQAWSGNGRFFTQGLLQALQQLGLEFRPGQEIAALQPSAAGVQLRGPADGSASFDGVVICAGAQAQALLQPHGLRLPAAVVEGFTISTPIAEETLAPRGTIVDLERGFALTRLGNRLRISGGAQLGHAASGERSDQAGHYLITELLELFPGSIQRAESTLQQWQGARLTMPDGLPVIGPSGLPGIWLNTAH
;
A
#
# COMPACT_ATOMS: atom_id res chain seq x y z
N MET A 1 -28.26 -10.62 6.17
CA MET A 1 -28.31 -10.34 4.73
C MET A 1 -27.33 -11.26 4.02
N LYS A 2 -27.61 -11.61 2.77
CA LYS A 2 -26.69 -12.34 1.90
C LYS A 2 -25.89 -11.32 1.07
N LEU A 3 -24.60 -11.19 1.35
CA LEU A 3 -23.74 -10.16 0.74
C LEU A 3 -22.61 -10.78 -0.09
N ALA A 4 -22.24 -10.12 -1.19
CA ALA A 4 -21.07 -10.48 -1.95
C ALA A 4 -19.96 -9.42 -1.78
N VAL A 5 -18.72 -9.89 -1.72
CA VAL A 5 -17.52 -9.05 -1.81
C VAL A 5 -16.77 -9.43 -3.09
N ILE A 6 -16.40 -8.44 -3.91
CA ILE A 6 -15.70 -8.66 -5.18
C ILE A 6 -14.25 -8.19 -5.05
N GLY A 7 -13.31 -9.14 -5.18
CA GLY A 7 -11.87 -8.95 -5.02
C GLY A 7 -11.38 -9.40 -3.66
N ALA A 8 -10.46 -10.36 -3.63
CA ALA A 8 -9.86 -10.93 -2.42
C ALA A 8 -8.43 -10.44 -2.16
N GLY A 9 -8.16 -9.16 -2.44
CA GLY A 9 -7.04 -8.46 -1.85
C GLY A 9 -7.25 -8.24 -0.35
N ILE A 10 -6.27 -7.64 0.34
CA ILE A 10 -6.35 -7.36 1.78
C ILE A 10 -7.63 -6.60 2.16
N VAL A 11 -8.05 -5.63 1.34
CA VAL A 11 -9.26 -4.83 1.57
C VAL A 11 -10.51 -5.70 1.51
N GLY A 12 -10.61 -6.60 0.51
CA GLY A 12 -11.78 -7.47 0.35
C GLY A 12 -11.89 -8.52 1.45
N VAL A 13 -10.77 -9.13 1.85
CA VAL A 13 -10.76 -10.11 2.94
C VAL A 13 -11.09 -9.44 4.28
N ALA A 14 -10.54 -8.24 4.55
CA ALA A 14 -10.90 -7.45 5.73
C ALA A 14 -12.37 -7.02 5.71
N THR A 15 -12.91 -6.63 4.55
CA THR A 15 -14.34 -6.33 4.40
C THR A 15 -15.21 -7.54 4.71
N ALA A 16 -14.85 -8.72 4.20
CA ALA A 16 -15.55 -9.96 4.48
C ALA A 16 -15.52 -10.32 5.97
N PHE A 17 -14.39 -10.08 6.66
CA PHE A 17 -14.26 -10.22 8.11
C PHE A 17 -15.29 -9.36 8.84
N GLU A 18 -15.32 -8.06 8.58
CA GLU A 18 -16.25 -7.15 9.25
C GLU A 18 -17.72 -7.53 8.99
N LEU A 19 -18.05 -7.92 7.76
CA LEU A 19 -19.42 -8.32 7.43
C LEU A 19 -19.85 -9.62 8.16
N LEU A 20 -18.96 -10.60 8.29
CA LEU A 20 -19.21 -11.80 9.07
C LEU A 20 -19.39 -11.49 10.55
N GLU A 21 -18.55 -10.62 11.14
CA GLU A 21 -18.68 -10.16 12.52
C GLU A 21 -20.03 -9.49 12.80
N HIS A 22 -20.63 -8.86 11.81
CA HIS A 22 -21.96 -8.26 11.88
C HIS A 22 -23.11 -9.25 11.55
N GLY A 23 -22.82 -10.55 11.46
CA GLY A 23 -23.82 -11.59 11.28
C GLY A 23 -24.39 -11.71 9.87
N HIS A 24 -23.67 -11.26 8.86
CA HIS A 24 -24.06 -11.42 7.47
C HIS A 24 -23.57 -12.76 6.89
N GLN A 25 -24.29 -13.30 5.91
CA GLN A 25 -23.80 -14.38 5.06
C GLN A 25 -22.94 -13.77 3.94
N VAL A 26 -21.69 -14.16 3.83
CA VAL A 26 -20.73 -13.51 2.91
C VAL A 26 -20.17 -14.50 1.91
N THR A 27 -20.26 -14.14 0.63
CA THR A 27 -19.55 -14.83 -0.47
C THR A 27 -18.47 -13.90 -1.00
N LEU A 28 -17.20 -14.32 -0.99
CA LEU A 28 -16.04 -13.58 -1.48
C LEU A 28 -15.61 -14.14 -2.85
N TYR A 29 -15.64 -13.28 -3.88
CA TYR A 29 -15.24 -13.62 -5.24
C TYR A 29 -13.83 -13.14 -5.56
N GLU A 30 -13.03 -13.98 -6.18
CA GLU A 30 -11.69 -13.64 -6.65
C GLU A 30 -11.42 -14.24 -8.03
N ARG A 31 -10.89 -13.44 -8.95
CA ARG A 31 -10.55 -13.87 -10.32
C ARG A 31 -9.34 -14.80 -10.38
N HIS A 32 -8.40 -14.64 -9.44
CA HIS A 32 -7.25 -15.51 -9.31
C HIS A 32 -7.59 -16.77 -8.49
N ARG A 33 -6.71 -17.76 -8.55
CA ARG A 33 -6.87 -19.00 -7.80
C ARG A 33 -6.58 -18.84 -6.31
N THR A 34 -5.84 -17.81 -5.94
CA THR A 34 -5.49 -17.50 -4.56
C THR A 34 -5.73 -16.01 -4.25
N VAL A 35 -5.66 -15.66 -2.98
CA VAL A 35 -5.88 -14.28 -2.53
C VAL A 35 -4.61 -13.44 -2.58
N ALA A 36 -4.77 -12.12 -2.58
CA ALA A 36 -3.68 -11.15 -2.54
C ALA A 36 -2.67 -11.31 -3.70
N GLU A 37 -3.15 -11.55 -4.92
CA GLU A 37 -2.31 -11.74 -6.12
C GLU A 37 -2.04 -10.44 -6.89
N GLU A 38 -2.75 -9.35 -6.56
CA GLU A 38 -2.60 -8.03 -7.20
C GLU A 38 -1.83 -7.06 -6.29
N ALA A 39 -2.31 -5.83 -6.10
CA ALA A 39 -1.66 -4.81 -5.28
C ALA A 39 -1.28 -5.27 -3.86
N SER A 40 -1.97 -6.26 -3.30
CA SER A 40 -1.69 -6.84 -1.98
C SER A 40 -0.59 -7.91 -1.98
N PHE A 41 -0.04 -8.31 -3.15
CA PHE A 41 0.93 -9.39 -3.25
C PHE A 41 2.27 -9.06 -2.61
N ALA A 42 2.87 -7.93 -2.99
CA ALA A 42 4.22 -7.56 -2.60
C ALA A 42 4.37 -6.05 -2.33
N GLN A 43 3.41 -5.47 -1.63
CA GLN A 43 3.54 -4.09 -1.15
C GLN A 43 4.66 -3.96 -0.12
N ALA A 44 5.09 -2.72 0.16
CA ALA A 44 6.16 -2.41 1.11
C ALA A 44 5.93 -2.96 2.53
N GLY A 45 4.68 -3.26 2.88
CA GLY A 45 4.32 -3.80 4.18
C GLY A 45 4.30 -2.78 5.31
N LEU A 46 4.33 -1.49 5.01
CA LEU A 46 4.21 -0.44 6.01
C LEU A 46 2.79 -0.41 6.56
N LEU A 47 2.64 -0.53 7.88
CA LEU A 47 1.33 -0.60 8.54
C LEU A 47 0.99 0.67 9.31
N TRP A 48 1.92 1.16 10.12
CA TRP A 48 1.75 2.33 10.97
C TRP A 48 3.11 3.00 11.20
N PRO A 49 3.22 4.31 11.23
CA PRO A 49 2.15 5.30 11.07
C PRO A 49 1.85 5.63 9.60
N CYS A 50 0.67 6.21 9.34
CA CYS A 50 0.30 6.75 8.03
C CYS A 50 1.04 8.08 7.73
N MET A 51 2.34 8.06 7.86
CA MET A 51 3.20 9.17 7.42
C MET A 51 3.18 9.33 5.91
N ALA A 52 3.01 8.22 5.29
CA ALA A 52 3.04 8.11 3.87
C ALA A 52 1.62 7.95 3.38
N ASN A 53 0.92 9.05 3.29
CA ASN A 53 0.17 9.21 2.08
C ASN A 53 1.17 9.71 1.01
N PRO A 54 1.99 8.82 0.35
CA PRO A 54 2.97 9.25 -0.64
C PRO A 54 2.30 9.93 -1.83
N TRP A 55 0.98 9.79 -1.90
CA TRP A 55 0.11 10.37 -2.92
C TRP A 55 -0.75 11.48 -2.36
N GLY A 56 -0.92 11.54 -1.05
CA GLY A 56 -1.48 12.71 -0.38
C GLY A 56 -0.55 13.89 -0.61
N ALA A 57 -1.04 14.80 -1.42
CA ALA A 57 -0.33 15.90 -2.02
C ALA A 57 0.60 16.69 -1.08
N ALA A 58 0.28 16.76 0.21
CA ALA A 58 1.06 17.56 1.13
C ALA A 58 2.40 16.91 1.51
N ALA A 59 2.43 15.63 1.89
CA ALA A 59 3.68 15.02 2.37
C ALA A 59 4.73 14.88 1.27
N PHE A 60 4.33 14.49 0.05
CA PHE A 60 5.24 14.32 -1.07
C PHE A 60 5.63 15.65 -1.71
N ALA A 61 4.67 16.55 -1.95
CA ALA A 61 4.96 17.90 -2.46
C ALA A 61 5.80 18.71 -1.48
N ASP A 62 5.58 18.54 -0.17
CA ASP A 62 6.36 19.18 0.87
C ASP A 62 7.75 18.55 1.01
N ALA A 63 7.90 17.23 0.85
CA ALA A 63 9.21 16.58 0.79
C ALA A 63 10.02 17.06 -0.41
N LEU A 64 9.38 17.27 -1.57
CA LEU A 64 10.01 17.90 -2.73
C LEU A 64 10.38 19.37 -2.46
N GLN A 65 9.50 20.15 -1.82
CA GLN A 65 9.79 21.55 -1.45
C GLN A 65 10.88 21.67 -0.39
N LEU A 66 10.98 20.68 0.51
CA LEU A 66 12.04 20.61 1.51
C LEU A 66 13.36 20.08 0.92
N GLY A 67 13.39 19.71 -0.36
CA GLY A 67 14.57 19.13 -1.02
C GLY A 67 14.94 17.75 -0.51
N LEU A 68 14.01 17.07 0.15
CA LEU A 68 14.20 15.72 0.72
C LEU A 68 13.97 14.59 -0.30
N ALA A 69 13.29 14.87 -1.42
CA ALA A 69 13.02 13.86 -2.45
C ALA A 69 13.84 14.11 -3.71
N ARG A 70 14.35 13.04 -4.34
CA ARG A 70 14.91 13.11 -5.68
C ARG A 70 13.78 13.12 -6.71
N PRO A 71 13.74 14.13 -7.61
CA PRO A 71 12.65 14.26 -8.59
C PRO A 71 12.64 13.18 -9.68
N ASP A 72 13.75 12.51 -9.91
CA ASP A 72 13.97 11.59 -11.05
C ASP A 72 13.39 10.19 -10.87
N PHE A 73 13.26 9.67 -9.64
CA PHE A 73 12.67 8.34 -9.41
C PHE A 73 11.56 8.32 -8.35
N ALA A 74 11.71 9.09 -7.28
CA ALA A 74 10.66 9.25 -6.26
C ALA A 74 9.47 10.07 -6.78
N ALA A 75 9.65 10.85 -7.85
CA ALA A 75 8.59 11.62 -8.46
C ALA A 75 7.58 10.73 -9.18
N LEU A 76 6.31 11.08 -9.03
CA LEU A 76 5.22 10.52 -9.81
C LEU A 76 5.48 10.77 -11.31
N ASP A 77 5.90 9.75 -12.04
CA ASP A 77 6.08 9.87 -13.47
C ASP A 77 4.73 9.81 -14.17
N ILE A 78 4.39 10.91 -14.83
CA ILE A 78 3.14 11.06 -15.59
C ILE A 78 3.45 10.86 -17.06
N LYS A 79 3.21 9.67 -17.60
CA LYS A 79 3.34 9.39 -19.03
C LYS A 79 2.01 9.50 -19.76
N GLY A 80 2.08 9.94 -21.02
CA GLY A 80 0.94 9.97 -21.94
C GLY A 80 0.65 11.36 -22.50
N SER A 81 -0.37 11.43 -23.36
CA SER A 81 -0.81 12.68 -23.98
C SER A 81 -1.21 13.74 -22.92
N PRO A 82 -0.87 15.02 -23.10
CA PRO A 82 -1.29 16.11 -22.22
C PRO A 82 -2.81 16.19 -22.01
N LEU A 83 -3.59 15.64 -22.93
CA LEU A 83 -5.05 15.56 -22.88
C LEU A 83 -5.55 14.21 -22.33
N GLY A 84 -4.66 13.27 -22.06
CA GLY A 84 -4.99 11.93 -21.58
C GLY A 84 -5.54 11.89 -20.15
N ALA A 85 -5.99 10.70 -19.73
CA ALA A 85 -6.54 10.47 -18.40
C ALA A 85 -5.54 10.81 -17.28
N ALA A 86 -4.28 10.44 -17.45
CA ALA A 86 -3.19 10.72 -16.51
C ALA A 86 -2.98 12.22 -16.30
N ALA A 87 -2.98 13.01 -17.39
CA ALA A 87 -2.81 14.45 -17.31
C ALA A 87 -4.03 15.14 -16.64
N ARG A 88 -5.25 14.63 -16.90
CA ARG A 88 -6.46 15.11 -16.20
C ARG A 88 -6.41 14.82 -14.71
N TRP A 89 -5.99 13.62 -14.35
CA TRP A 89 -5.81 13.25 -12.95
C TRP A 89 -4.71 14.12 -12.29
N GLY A 90 -3.55 14.29 -12.94
CA GLY A 90 -2.46 15.12 -12.44
C GLY A 90 -2.85 16.59 -12.23
N ARG A 91 -3.74 17.14 -13.07
CA ARG A 91 -4.30 18.49 -12.83
C ARG A 91 -5.20 18.55 -11.60
N LYS A 92 -6.06 17.53 -11.40
CA LYS A 92 -6.90 17.44 -10.20
C LYS A 92 -6.03 17.27 -8.94
N TYR A 93 -5.04 16.40 -8.98
CA TYR A 93 -4.09 16.18 -7.90
C TYR A 93 -3.39 17.50 -7.49
N ARG A 94 -2.78 18.23 -8.45
CA ARG A 94 -2.15 19.53 -8.17
C ARG A 94 -3.11 20.57 -7.60
N ARG A 95 -4.37 20.54 -8.03
CA ARG A 95 -5.40 21.41 -7.46
C ARG A 95 -5.70 21.07 -6.01
N GLN A 96 -5.83 19.79 -5.67
CA GLN A 96 -6.04 19.33 -4.29
C GLN A 96 -4.85 19.70 -3.40
N ALA A 97 -3.62 19.52 -3.89
CA ALA A 97 -2.40 19.92 -3.22
C ALA A 97 -2.41 21.41 -2.84
N ARG A 98 -2.66 22.29 -3.83
CA ARG A 98 -2.70 23.74 -3.62
C ARG A 98 -3.78 24.19 -2.63
N LEU A 99 -4.88 23.47 -2.52
CA LEU A 99 -5.99 23.79 -1.61
C LEU A 99 -5.75 23.31 -0.18
N GLY A 100 -4.62 22.65 0.11
CA GLY A 100 -4.31 22.10 1.44
C GLY A 100 -5.30 21.02 1.91
N ARG A 101 -6.06 20.41 0.98
CA ARG A 101 -7.10 19.44 1.34
C ARG A 101 -6.55 18.18 2.00
N ALA A 102 -5.32 17.80 1.68
CA ALA A 102 -4.65 16.69 2.35
C ALA A 102 -4.52 16.94 3.87
N GLN A 103 -4.22 18.18 4.28
CA GLN A 103 -4.18 18.54 5.71
C GLN A 103 -5.57 18.49 6.35
N GLN A 104 -6.61 18.89 5.63
CA GLN A 104 -8.00 18.82 6.11
C GLN A 104 -8.48 17.37 6.27
N SER A 105 -7.97 16.46 5.44
CA SER A 105 -8.32 15.05 5.47
C SER A 105 -7.50 14.22 6.49
N LEU A 106 -6.41 14.77 7.00
CA LEU A 106 -5.49 14.07 7.90
C LEU A 106 -6.18 13.51 9.15
N PRO A 107 -7.05 14.25 9.87
CA PRO A 107 -7.75 13.69 11.03
C PRO A 107 -8.61 12.47 10.69
N ALA A 108 -9.29 12.49 9.54
CA ALA A 108 -10.12 11.35 9.10
C ALA A 108 -9.26 10.13 8.73
N LEU A 109 -8.11 10.35 8.09
CA LEU A 109 -7.16 9.28 7.80
C LEU A 109 -6.55 8.69 9.07
N GLN A 110 -6.19 9.51 10.05
CA GLN A 110 -5.68 9.05 11.34
C GLN A 110 -6.73 8.24 12.11
N ALA A 111 -7.99 8.66 12.09
CA ALA A 111 -9.08 7.90 12.70
C ALA A 111 -9.30 6.55 12.01
N LEU A 112 -9.26 6.52 10.68
CA LEU A 112 -9.35 5.28 9.89
C LEU A 112 -8.16 4.36 10.18
N GLU A 113 -6.95 4.90 10.26
CA GLU A 113 -5.73 4.18 10.60
C GLU A 113 -5.81 3.56 12.01
N ALA A 114 -6.21 4.35 13.01
CA ALA A 114 -6.37 3.86 14.38
C ALA A 114 -7.38 2.71 14.45
N LEU A 115 -8.53 2.84 13.78
CA LEU A 115 -9.52 1.78 13.68
C LEU A 115 -8.95 0.54 12.96
N SER A 116 -8.24 0.73 11.86
CA SER A 116 -7.62 -0.36 11.10
C SER A 116 -6.60 -1.13 11.93
N MET A 117 -5.73 -0.42 12.67
CA MET A 117 -4.75 -1.05 13.56
C MET A 117 -5.44 -1.82 14.69
N GLN A 118 -6.45 -1.24 15.31
CA GLN A 118 -7.24 -1.92 16.34
C GLN A 118 -7.87 -3.21 15.82
N ARG A 119 -8.53 -3.16 14.67
CA ARG A 119 -9.20 -4.33 14.07
C ARG A 119 -8.19 -5.39 13.63
N MET A 120 -7.05 -4.97 13.09
CA MET A 120 -5.97 -5.88 12.74
C MET A 120 -5.42 -6.61 13.97
N GLN A 121 -5.15 -5.90 15.06
CA GLN A 121 -4.66 -6.49 16.31
C GLN A 121 -5.68 -7.49 16.89
N GLN A 122 -6.96 -7.15 16.91
CA GLN A 122 -8.03 -8.07 17.33
C GLN A 122 -8.07 -9.34 16.47
N ALA A 123 -7.89 -9.22 15.15
CA ALA A 123 -7.83 -10.38 14.27
C ALA A 123 -6.58 -11.23 14.52
N LEU A 124 -5.41 -10.60 14.73
CA LEU A 124 -4.16 -11.28 15.05
C LEU A 124 -4.25 -12.09 16.33
N GLU A 125 -4.78 -11.50 17.40
CA GLU A 125 -4.96 -12.16 18.70
C GLU A 125 -5.98 -13.31 18.63
N ARG A 126 -7.12 -13.05 17.96
CA ARG A 126 -8.22 -14.04 17.90
C ARG A 126 -7.87 -15.26 17.06
N PHE A 127 -7.14 -15.09 15.98
CA PHE A 127 -6.90 -16.15 14.99
C PHE A 127 -5.45 -16.61 14.93
N GLU A 128 -4.57 -16.08 15.79
CA GLU A 128 -3.13 -16.38 15.81
C GLU A 128 -2.49 -16.27 14.41
N LEU A 129 -2.80 -15.18 13.70
CA LEU A 129 -2.46 -15.04 12.29
C LEU A 129 -0.96 -14.88 12.05
N PRO A 130 -0.40 -15.53 11.02
CA PRO A 130 0.97 -15.29 10.61
C PRO A 130 1.10 -13.91 9.96
N GLY A 131 2.03 -13.07 10.41
CA GLY A 131 2.16 -11.72 9.86
C GLY A 131 3.58 -11.32 9.51
N GLN A 132 4.59 -12.02 10.02
CA GLN A 132 5.99 -11.61 9.88
C GLN A 132 6.17 -10.13 10.20
N PHE A 133 5.68 -9.71 11.38
CA PHE A 133 5.70 -8.32 11.78
C PHE A 133 7.10 -7.90 12.22
N THR A 134 7.45 -6.66 11.87
CA THR A 134 8.67 -5.98 12.28
C THR A 134 8.30 -4.65 12.91
N GLN A 135 8.88 -4.36 14.06
CA GLN A 135 8.67 -3.10 14.77
C GLN A 135 9.89 -2.20 14.61
N SER A 136 9.65 -0.90 14.61
CA SER A 136 10.62 0.17 14.42
C SER A 136 10.93 0.47 12.95
N TRP A 137 10.82 1.76 12.64
CA TRP A 137 11.33 2.29 11.37
C TRP A 137 12.52 3.20 11.61
N LEU A 138 13.50 3.14 10.70
CA LEU A 138 14.60 4.08 10.60
C LEU A 138 14.42 4.89 9.30
N LEU A 139 14.39 6.21 9.42
CA LEU A 139 14.33 7.16 8.31
C LEU A 139 15.72 7.80 8.17
N PRO A 140 16.58 7.32 7.26
CA PRO A 140 17.89 7.92 7.06
C PRO A 140 17.75 9.33 6.46
N LEU A 141 18.56 10.26 6.93
CA LEU A 141 18.70 11.59 6.39
C LEU A 141 19.95 11.59 5.50
N ARG A 142 19.78 11.63 4.19
CA ARG A 142 20.87 11.52 3.22
C ARG A 142 21.71 12.80 3.12
N LYS A 143 21.08 13.90 3.36
CA LYS A 143 21.70 15.22 3.41
C LYS A 143 21.43 15.84 4.76
N GLU A 144 22.29 16.75 5.18
CA GLU A 144 21.99 17.56 6.35
C GLU A 144 20.72 18.40 6.05
N PRO A 145 19.59 18.10 6.72
CA PRO A 145 18.37 18.84 6.49
C PRO A 145 18.55 20.27 7.00
N THR A 146 17.94 21.23 6.32
CA THR A 146 17.84 22.57 6.92
C THR A 146 17.09 22.47 8.24
N ALA A 147 17.41 23.31 9.21
CA ALA A 147 16.70 23.35 10.49
C ALA A 147 15.18 23.47 10.32
N ALA A 148 14.74 24.21 9.30
CA ALA A 148 13.32 24.35 8.96
C ALA A 148 12.70 23.02 8.45
N ALA A 149 13.43 22.26 7.63
CA ALA A 149 12.96 20.97 7.11
C ALA A 149 12.82 19.92 8.22
N LEU A 150 13.84 19.81 9.07
CA LEU A 150 13.83 18.90 10.21
C LEU A 150 12.72 19.29 11.21
N TYR A 151 12.58 20.57 11.52
CA TYR A 151 11.52 21.09 12.37
C TYR A 151 10.12 20.73 11.81
N GLU A 152 9.89 20.95 10.52
CA GLU A 152 8.58 20.64 9.93
C GLU A 152 8.28 19.14 9.95
N LEU A 153 9.26 18.29 9.69
CA LEU A 153 9.09 16.83 9.77
C LEU A 153 8.76 16.39 11.20
N THR A 154 9.56 16.83 12.17
CA THR A 154 9.36 16.47 13.58
C THR A 154 8.06 17.07 14.16
N ARG A 155 7.70 18.28 13.75
CA ARG A 155 6.42 18.92 14.09
C ARG A 155 5.22 18.08 13.63
N ARG A 156 5.30 17.50 12.40
CA ARG A 156 4.25 16.61 11.87
C ARG A 156 4.15 15.31 12.66
N LEU A 157 5.29 14.70 12.98
CA LEU A 157 5.33 13.51 13.82
C LEU A 157 4.66 13.79 15.18
N SER A 158 5.05 14.88 15.84
CA SER A 158 4.48 15.29 17.12
C SER A 158 2.98 15.61 17.02
N ALA A 159 2.54 16.29 15.97
CA ALA A 159 1.12 16.59 15.73
C ALA A 159 0.28 15.33 15.47
N ALA A 160 0.91 14.26 14.97
CA ALA A 160 0.29 12.95 14.78
C ALA A 160 0.45 12.03 16.00
N HIS A 161 1.01 12.53 17.12
CA HIS A 161 1.34 11.74 18.31
C HIS A 161 2.23 10.53 18.02
N ILE A 162 3.18 10.69 17.09
CA ILE A 162 4.14 9.66 16.71
C ILE A 162 5.46 9.95 17.45
N ASP A 163 5.87 9.02 18.31
CA ASP A 163 7.15 9.10 18.99
C ASP A 163 8.30 8.92 18.02
N TYR A 164 9.35 9.72 18.19
CA TYR A 164 10.56 9.63 17.37
C TYR A 164 11.82 9.93 18.18
N GLU A 165 12.92 9.34 17.74
CA GLU A 165 14.28 9.58 18.24
C GLU A 165 15.11 10.19 17.10
N GLN A 166 15.82 11.30 17.38
CA GLN A 166 16.83 11.82 16.45
C GLN A 166 18.15 11.15 16.74
N LEU A 167 18.77 10.59 15.73
CA LEU A 167 20.00 9.82 15.85
C LEU A 167 21.12 10.45 15.01
N THR A 168 22.35 10.47 15.58
CA THR A 168 23.56 10.70 14.78
C THR A 168 23.81 9.52 13.85
N PRO A 169 24.70 9.65 12.83
CA PRO A 169 25.09 8.51 11.99
C PRO A 169 25.61 7.31 12.80
N GLU A 170 26.39 7.55 13.85
CA GLU A 170 26.94 6.51 14.73
C GLU A 170 25.84 5.82 15.52
N GLN A 171 24.89 6.58 16.07
CA GLN A 171 23.74 6.04 16.78
C GLN A 171 22.83 5.23 15.85
N ALA A 172 22.65 5.67 14.61
CA ALA A 172 21.88 4.94 13.59
C ALA A 172 22.55 3.57 13.31
N ARG A 173 23.88 3.52 13.16
CA ARG A 173 24.64 2.27 12.99
C ARG A 173 24.62 1.37 14.23
N GLN A 174 24.55 1.93 15.42
CA GLN A 174 24.35 1.12 16.65
C GLN A 174 22.95 0.44 16.67
N ARG A 175 21.94 1.12 16.18
CA ARG A 175 20.57 0.55 16.05
C ARG A 175 20.47 -0.47 14.92
N GLU A 176 21.09 -0.17 13.79
CA GLU A 176 21.17 -1.01 12.58
C GLU A 176 22.63 -1.36 12.26
N PRO A 177 23.21 -2.39 12.91
CA PRO A 177 24.65 -2.74 12.76
C PRO A 177 25.02 -3.16 11.33
N GLY A 178 24.05 -3.65 10.53
CA GLY A 178 24.26 -3.97 9.12
C GLY A 178 24.35 -2.74 8.21
N LEU A 179 24.02 -1.55 8.71
CA LEU A 179 24.11 -0.32 7.95
C LEU A 179 25.57 0.00 7.61
N ALA A 180 25.87 0.17 6.33
CA ALA A 180 27.22 0.39 5.83
C ALA A 180 27.92 1.57 6.54
N SER A 181 29.20 1.37 6.87
CA SER A 181 30.01 2.39 7.57
C SER A 181 30.22 3.65 6.72
N ASP A 182 30.23 3.49 5.39
CA ASP A 182 30.39 4.53 4.38
C ASP A 182 29.05 5.01 3.78
N ALA A 183 27.92 4.48 4.24
CA ALA A 183 26.60 4.97 3.80
C ALA A 183 26.50 6.48 4.04
N ALA A 184 26.18 7.20 2.97
CA ALA A 184 26.07 8.67 2.98
C ALA A 184 24.79 9.11 3.70
N ILE A 185 24.85 9.16 5.04
CA ILE A 185 23.78 9.69 5.90
C ILE A 185 24.33 10.76 6.83
N SER A 186 23.60 11.84 7.04
CA SER A 186 23.90 12.90 8.00
C SER A 186 23.29 12.65 9.39
N GLY A 187 22.39 11.68 9.50
CA GLY A 187 21.68 11.26 10.69
C GLY A 187 20.50 10.38 10.34
N ALA A 188 19.62 10.14 11.29
CA ALA A 188 18.37 9.44 11.06
C ALA A 188 17.27 9.87 12.05
N LEU A 189 16.02 9.66 11.67
CA LEU A 189 14.90 9.60 12.62
C LEU A 189 14.51 8.14 12.83
N ARG A 190 14.35 7.74 14.08
CA ARG A 190 13.82 6.43 14.42
C ARG A 190 12.41 6.56 14.96
N LEU A 191 11.48 5.75 14.46
CA LEU A 191 10.12 5.64 14.93
C LEU A 191 9.97 4.30 15.66
N PRO A 192 10.16 4.24 16.99
CA PRO A 192 10.29 2.98 17.71
C PRO A 192 8.99 2.15 17.73
N GLN A 193 7.85 2.79 17.64
CA GLN A 193 6.54 2.13 17.69
C GLN A 193 5.97 1.82 16.31
N ALA A 194 6.67 2.19 15.23
CA ALA A 194 6.21 1.95 13.88
C ALA A 194 6.21 0.45 13.54
N TRP A 195 5.23 0.02 12.76
CA TRP A 195 4.99 -1.38 12.42
C TRP A 195 5.06 -1.63 10.92
N SER A 196 5.63 -2.77 10.57
CA SER A 196 5.60 -3.32 9.22
C SER A 196 5.23 -4.80 9.26
N GLY A 197 4.70 -5.35 8.17
CA GLY A 197 4.30 -6.75 8.12
C GLY A 197 4.03 -7.26 6.72
N ASN A 198 3.91 -8.58 6.60
CA ASN A 198 3.62 -9.24 5.34
C ASN A 198 2.11 -9.27 5.09
N GLY A 199 1.60 -8.28 4.36
CA GLY A 199 0.18 -8.16 4.07
C GLY A 199 -0.41 -9.37 3.33
N ARG A 200 0.38 -10.06 2.48
CA ARG A 200 -0.08 -11.28 1.81
C ARG A 200 -0.30 -12.42 2.80
N PHE A 201 0.64 -12.67 3.71
CA PHE A 201 0.51 -13.72 4.71
C PHE A 201 -0.64 -13.43 5.68
N PHE A 202 -0.77 -12.19 6.13
CA PHE A 202 -1.91 -11.77 6.92
C PHE A 202 -3.23 -12.05 6.19
N THR A 203 -3.35 -11.67 4.91
CA THR A 203 -4.57 -11.88 4.11
C THR A 203 -4.89 -13.36 3.94
N GLN A 204 -3.87 -14.20 3.68
CA GLN A 204 -4.05 -15.64 3.54
C GLN A 204 -4.49 -16.30 4.87
N GLY A 205 -3.84 -15.94 5.97
CA GLY A 205 -4.22 -16.45 7.30
C GLY A 205 -5.62 -16.01 7.70
N LEU A 206 -5.97 -14.76 7.49
CA LEU A 206 -7.31 -14.25 7.78
C LEU A 206 -8.36 -14.97 6.93
N LEU A 207 -8.14 -15.16 5.62
CA LEU A 207 -9.06 -15.92 4.77
C LEU A 207 -9.33 -17.33 5.34
N GLN A 208 -8.27 -18.07 5.72
CA GLN A 208 -8.42 -19.42 6.28
C GLN A 208 -9.28 -19.42 7.55
N ALA A 209 -9.05 -18.44 8.43
CA ALA A 209 -9.87 -18.27 9.63
C ALA A 209 -11.33 -17.97 9.29
N LEU A 210 -11.59 -17.09 8.32
CA LEU A 210 -12.94 -16.73 7.92
C LEU A 210 -13.71 -17.87 7.25
N GLN A 211 -13.02 -18.76 6.51
CA GLN A 211 -13.64 -19.95 5.94
C GLN A 211 -14.15 -20.89 7.05
N GLN A 212 -13.43 -20.99 8.17
CA GLN A 212 -13.91 -21.76 9.34
C GLN A 212 -15.13 -21.12 10.02
N LEU A 213 -15.29 -19.78 9.87
CA LEU A 213 -16.47 -19.05 10.34
C LEU A 213 -17.62 -19.00 9.33
N GLY A 214 -17.52 -19.73 8.22
CA GLY A 214 -18.60 -19.87 7.24
C GLY A 214 -18.50 -18.88 6.05
N LEU A 215 -17.36 -18.24 5.82
CA LEU A 215 -17.14 -17.49 4.60
C LEU A 215 -17.16 -18.43 3.39
N GLU A 216 -18.02 -18.14 2.42
CA GLU A 216 -17.99 -18.80 1.13
C GLU A 216 -16.95 -18.13 0.23
N PHE A 217 -15.83 -18.81 -0.05
CA PHE A 217 -14.79 -18.30 -0.94
C PHE A 217 -14.90 -18.92 -2.34
N ARG A 218 -14.92 -18.07 -3.37
CA ARG A 218 -15.06 -18.41 -4.79
C ARG A 218 -13.83 -17.97 -5.59
N PRO A 219 -12.71 -18.72 -5.52
CA PRO A 219 -11.50 -18.44 -6.30
C PRO A 219 -11.70 -18.79 -7.79
N GLY A 220 -10.96 -18.11 -8.66
CA GLY A 220 -11.01 -18.30 -10.11
C GLY A 220 -12.32 -17.83 -10.74
N GLN A 221 -13.13 -17.07 -10.02
CA GLN A 221 -14.40 -16.55 -10.50
C GLN A 221 -14.35 -15.03 -10.65
N GLU A 222 -14.12 -14.59 -11.87
CA GLU A 222 -14.21 -13.19 -12.23
C GLU A 222 -15.65 -12.73 -12.31
N ILE A 223 -15.97 -11.58 -11.74
CA ILE A 223 -17.26 -10.91 -11.93
C ILE A 223 -17.11 -9.89 -13.05
N ALA A 224 -17.82 -10.14 -14.15
CA ALA A 224 -17.76 -9.31 -15.34
C ALA A 224 -18.82 -8.20 -15.36
N ALA A 225 -19.98 -8.43 -14.73
CA ALA A 225 -21.07 -7.45 -14.72
C ALA A 225 -21.91 -7.52 -13.44
N LEU A 226 -22.50 -6.36 -13.13
CA LEU A 226 -23.44 -6.17 -12.03
C LEU A 226 -24.78 -5.77 -12.60
N GLN A 227 -25.87 -6.26 -12.01
CA GLN A 227 -27.23 -5.86 -12.37
C GLN A 227 -27.98 -5.47 -11.09
N PRO A 228 -27.88 -4.18 -10.67
CA PRO A 228 -28.62 -3.70 -9.52
C PRO A 228 -30.12 -3.60 -9.82
N SER A 229 -30.92 -3.93 -8.82
CA SER A 229 -32.38 -3.78 -8.84
C SER A 229 -32.90 -3.43 -7.44
N ALA A 230 -34.20 -3.13 -7.35
CA ALA A 230 -34.82 -2.91 -6.04
C ALA A 230 -34.85 -4.18 -5.15
N ALA A 231 -34.76 -5.37 -5.75
CA ALA A 231 -34.75 -6.64 -5.04
C ALA A 231 -33.34 -7.13 -4.64
N GLY A 232 -32.28 -6.40 -5.00
CA GLY A 232 -30.89 -6.76 -4.75
C GLY A 232 -30.02 -6.65 -5.99
N VAL A 233 -28.85 -7.26 -5.97
CA VAL A 233 -27.85 -7.21 -7.04
C VAL A 233 -27.60 -8.60 -7.60
N GLN A 234 -27.74 -8.77 -8.90
CA GLN A 234 -27.34 -9.97 -9.61
C GLN A 234 -25.92 -9.81 -10.15
N LEU A 235 -25.05 -10.77 -9.82
CA LEU A 235 -23.68 -10.86 -10.34
C LEU A 235 -23.64 -11.81 -11.53
N ARG A 236 -22.85 -11.42 -12.56
CA ARG A 236 -22.56 -12.27 -13.72
C ARG A 236 -21.07 -12.47 -13.89
N GLY A 237 -20.67 -13.72 -13.96
CA GLY A 237 -19.32 -14.12 -14.39
C GLY A 237 -19.25 -14.31 -15.91
N PRO A 238 -18.06 -14.64 -16.46
CA PRO A 238 -17.89 -14.98 -17.88
C PRO A 238 -18.50 -16.33 -18.26
N ALA A 239 -18.67 -17.27 -17.33
CA ALA A 239 -19.43 -18.49 -17.51
C ALA A 239 -20.88 -18.24 -17.06
N ASP A 240 -21.89 -18.76 -17.76
CA ASP A 240 -23.33 -18.50 -17.64
C ASP A 240 -23.99 -18.63 -16.25
N GLY A 241 -23.21 -18.49 -15.19
CA GLY A 241 -23.70 -18.49 -13.80
C GLY A 241 -24.08 -17.08 -13.33
N SER A 242 -25.33 -16.92 -12.87
CA SER A 242 -25.75 -15.74 -12.14
C SER A 242 -26.03 -16.06 -10.67
N ALA A 243 -25.59 -15.18 -9.77
CA ALA A 243 -25.88 -15.27 -8.35
C ALA A 243 -26.51 -13.97 -7.86
N SER A 244 -27.53 -14.07 -7.00
CA SER A 244 -28.24 -12.91 -6.46
C SER A 244 -27.89 -12.72 -4.99
N PHE A 245 -27.73 -11.43 -4.61
CA PHE A 245 -27.37 -10.98 -3.28
C PHE A 245 -28.22 -9.78 -2.87
N ASP A 246 -28.41 -9.62 -1.56
CA ASP A 246 -29.07 -8.42 -1.02
C ASP A 246 -28.22 -7.16 -1.25
N GLY A 247 -26.89 -7.34 -1.32
CA GLY A 247 -25.93 -6.26 -1.57
C GLY A 247 -24.55 -6.76 -1.97
N VAL A 248 -23.75 -5.85 -2.51
CA VAL A 248 -22.41 -6.12 -3.04
C VAL A 248 -21.44 -5.04 -2.59
N VAL A 249 -20.26 -5.42 -2.11
CA VAL A 249 -19.14 -4.51 -1.86
C VAL A 249 -18.05 -4.72 -2.91
N ILE A 250 -17.70 -3.68 -3.64
CA ILE A 250 -16.64 -3.72 -4.66
C ILE A 250 -15.31 -3.38 -4.00
N CYS A 251 -14.44 -4.38 -3.85
CA CYS A 251 -13.07 -4.31 -3.34
C CYS A 251 -12.03 -4.66 -4.43
N ALA A 252 -12.37 -4.46 -5.70
CA ALA A 252 -11.65 -4.95 -6.88
C ALA A 252 -10.42 -4.10 -7.28
N GLY A 253 -9.89 -3.25 -6.36
CA GLY A 253 -8.69 -2.46 -6.61
C GLY A 253 -8.74 -1.69 -7.93
N ALA A 254 -7.73 -1.85 -8.78
CA ALA A 254 -7.65 -1.18 -10.09
C ALA A 254 -8.81 -1.56 -11.05
N GLN A 255 -9.46 -2.72 -10.86
CA GLN A 255 -10.56 -3.19 -11.69
C GLN A 255 -11.93 -2.62 -11.29
N ALA A 256 -12.04 -1.95 -10.14
CA ALA A 256 -13.31 -1.38 -9.67
C ALA A 256 -13.96 -0.46 -10.72
N GLN A 257 -13.17 0.30 -11.47
CA GLN A 257 -13.67 1.20 -12.51
C GLN A 257 -14.39 0.46 -13.64
N ALA A 258 -13.91 -0.71 -14.05
CA ALA A 258 -14.49 -1.52 -15.11
C ALA A 258 -15.92 -2.00 -14.73
N LEU A 259 -16.13 -2.35 -13.45
CA LEU A 259 -17.45 -2.75 -12.95
C LEU A 259 -18.45 -1.59 -12.84
N LEU A 260 -17.97 -0.37 -12.61
CA LEU A 260 -18.79 0.82 -12.41
C LEU A 260 -19.16 1.53 -13.72
N GLN A 261 -18.27 1.50 -14.72
CA GLN A 261 -18.41 2.24 -15.97
C GLN A 261 -19.70 1.92 -16.76
N PRO A 262 -20.15 0.65 -16.86
CA PRO A 262 -21.41 0.32 -17.56
C PRO A 262 -22.64 1.00 -16.94
N HIS A 263 -22.57 1.41 -15.66
CA HIS A 263 -23.62 2.10 -14.93
C HIS A 263 -23.48 3.64 -14.94
N GLY A 264 -22.61 4.18 -15.78
CA GLY A 264 -22.36 5.62 -15.88
C GLY A 264 -21.52 6.20 -14.73
N LEU A 265 -21.05 5.37 -13.79
CA LEU A 265 -20.22 5.82 -12.67
C LEU A 265 -18.73 5.84 -13.06
N ARG A 266 -18.07 6.96 -12.79
CA ARG A 266 -16.66 7.13 -13.05
C ARG A 266 -15.97 7.72 -11.82
N LEU A 267 -15.09 6.94 -11.20
CA LEU A 267 -14.20 7.45 -10.18
C LEU A 267 -13.15 8.37 -10.83
N PRO A 268 -12.85 9.54 -10.26
CA PRO A 268 -11.80 10.40 -10.78
C PRO A 268 -10.39 9.85 -10.42
N ALA A 269 -10.27 8.56 -10.34
CA ALA A 269 -9.07 7.83 -9.95
C ALA A 269 -8.13 7.58 -11.14
N ALA A 270 -6.89 7.29 -10.83
CA ALA A 270 -5.91 6.75 -11.78
C ALA A 270 -5.23 5.52 -11.19
N VAL A 271 -4.68 4.70 -12.07
CA VAL A 271 -3.82 3.58 -11.68
C VAL A 271 -2.39 4.08 -11.53
N VAL A 272 -1.79 3.81 -10.38
CA VAL A 272 -0.38 4.06 -10.11
C VAL A 272 0.31 2.73 -9.88
N GLU A 273 1.38 2.49 -10.60
CA GLU A 273 2.19 1.29 -10.48
C GLU A 273 3.39 1.54 -9.58
N GLY A 274 3.67 0.59 -8.71
CA GLY A 274 4.85 0.53 -7.86
C GLY A 274 5.66 -0.73 -8.14
N PHE A 275 6.93 -0.70 -7.77
CA PHE A 275 7.89 -1.77 -8.02
C PHE A 275 8.40 -2.34 -6.70
N THR A 276 8.66 -3.64 -6.70
CA THR A 276 9.16 -4.34 -5.52
C THR A 276 10.15 -5.43 -5.91
N ILE A 277 11.19 -5.57 -5.11
CA ILE A 277 12.07 -6.73 -5.14
C ILE A 277 12.05 -7.41 -3.78
N SER A 278 11.88 -8.73 -3.79
CA SER A 278 12.01 -9.57 -2.61
C SER A 278 13.16 -10.55 -2.80
N THR A 279 14.03 -10.68 -1.80
CA THR A 279 15.22 -11.54 -1.85
C THR A 279 15.46 -12.20 -0.50
N PRO A 280 16.01 -13.42 -0.45
CA PRO A 280 16.44 -14.03 0.80
C PRO A 280 17.56 -13.21 1.47
N ILE A 281 17.57 -13.19 2.78
CA ILE A 281 18.70 -12.67 3.57
C ILE A 281 19.87 -13.65 3.41
N ALA A 282 21.05 -13.13 3.05
CA ALA A 282 22.26 -13.91 2.95
C ALA A 282 23.00 -13.99 4.30
N GLU A 283 23.09 -12.86 5.00
CA GLU A 283 23.75 -12.74 6.30
C GLU A 283 22.86 -11.93 7.25
N GLU A 284 22.40 -12.59 8.29
CA GLU A 284 21.46 -12.04 9.27
C GLU A 284 21.99 -10.79 10.00
N THR A 285 23.27 -10.80 10.32
CA THR A 285 23.92 -9.71 11.06
C THR A 285 24.14 -8.46 10.23
N LEU A 286 24.12 -8.60 8.90
CA LEU A 286 24.29 -7.53 7.93
C LEU A 286 22.96 -7.05 7.35
N ALA A 287 21.84 -7.70 7.70
CA ALA A 287 20.52 -7.29 7.29
C ALA A 287 19.93 -6.25 8.27
N PRO A 288 19.00 -5.38 7.80
CA PRO A 288 18.31 -4.47 8.69
C PRO A 288 17.50 -5.23 9.75
N ARG A 289 17.50 -4.72 10.97
CA ARG A 289 16.70 -5.24 12.08
C ARG A 289 15.25 -4.78 12.00
N GLY A 290 15.07 -3.51 11.61
CA GLY A 290 13.78 -2.88 11.42
C GLY A 290 13.44 -2.63 9.95
N THR A 291 12.54 -1.68 9.73
CA THR A 291 12.22 -1.19 8.40
C THR A 291 12.94 0.12 8.14
N ILE A 292 13.55 0.24 6.98
CA ILE A 292 14.18 1.48 6.53
C ILE A 292 13.23 2.18 5.58
N VAL A 293 12.87 3.44 5.87
CA VAL A 293 12.02 4.26 5.01
C VAL A 293 12.82 5.46 4.55
N ASP A 294 13.30 5.43 3.32
CA ASP A 294 14.08 6.51 2.75
C ASP A 294 13.17 7.47 1.97
N LEU A 295 12.87 8.61 2.59
CA LEU A 295 11.98 9.62 2.00
C LEU A 295 12.66 10.38 0.85
N GLU A 296 14.00 10.57 0.90
CA GLU A 296 14.74 11.28 -0.15
C GLU A 296 14.89 10.42 -1.41
N ARG A 297 15.06 9.11 -1.24
CA ARG A 297 15.25 8.15 -2.32
C ARG A 297 13.95 7.48 -2.76
N GLY A 298 12.87 7.65 -1.99
CA GLY A 298 11.53 7.17 -2.32
C GLY A 298 11.36 5.65 -2.28
N PHE A 299 11.95 4.99 -1.30
CA PHE A 299 11.78 3.55 -1.11
C PHE A 299 11.57 3.17 0.38
N ALA A 300 11.02 1.98 0.57
CA ALA A 300 11.00 1.31 1.85
C ALA A 300 11.67 -0.07 1.72
N LEU A 301 12.55 -0.40 2.66
CA LEU A 301 13.22 -1.70 2.79
C LEU A 301 12.71 -2.37 4.06
N THR A 302 11.93 -3.43 3.91
CA THR A 302 11.28 -4.13 5.02
C THR A 302 11.83 -5.55 5.18
N ARG A 303 12.13 -5.93 6.41
CA ARG A 303 12.46 -7.31 6.75
C ARG A 303 11.18 -8.10 7.00
N LEU A 304 10.99 -9.20 6.29
CA LEU A 304 9.84 -10.09 6.37
C LEU A 304 10.31 -11.52 6.61
N GLY A 305 10.45 -11.91 7.87
CA GLY A 305 11.07 -13.17 8.25
C GLY A 305 12.53 -13.26 7.78
N ASN A 306 12.85 -14.25 6.95
CA ASN A 306 14.16 -14.47 6.36
C ASN A 306 14.37 -13.80 4.99
N ARG A 307 13.52 -12.84 4.63
CA ARG A 307 13.60 -12.12 3.36
C ARG A 307 13.64 -10.61 3.59
N LEU A 308 14.30 -9.93 2.67
CA LEU A 308 14.20 -8.48 2.52
C LEU A 308 13.26 -8.16 1.35
N ARG A 309 12.50 -7.11 1.54
CA ARG A 309 11.63 -6.54 0.51
C ARG A 309 11.91 -5.06 0.38
N ILE A 310 12.40 -4.64 -0.79
CA ILE A 310 12.54 -3.23 -1.12
C ILE A 310 11.47 -2.84 -2.13
N SER A 311 10.74 -1.76 -1.83
CA SER A 311 9.62 -1.28 -2.63
C SER A 311 9.75 0.21 -2.84
N GLY A 312 9.49 0.68 -4.06
CA GLY A 312 9.57 2.10 -4.38
C GLY A 312 9.10 2.40 -5.79
N GLY A 313 9.28 3.66 -6.18
CA GLY A 313 8.84 4.16 -7.45
C GLY A 313 7.33 4.30 -7.57
N ALA A 314 6.93 5.13 -8.52
CA ALA A 314 5.52 5.35 -8.82
C ALA A 314 5.36 5.82 -10.25
N GLN A 315 4.57 5.09 -11.01
CA GLN A 315 4.27 5.45 -12.38
C GLN A 315 2.77 5.63 -12.56
N LEU A 316 2.37 6.80 -13.07
CA LEU A 316 0.99 7.08 -13.41
C LEU A 316 0.78 6.81 -14.91
N GLY A 317 -0.19 5.98 -15.26
CA GLY A 317 -0.51 5.67 -16.65
C GLY A 317 -0.55 4.18 -16.91
N HIS A 318 -0.30 3.79 -18.17
CA HIS A 318 -0.34 2.40 -18.59
C HIS A 318 0.86 1.61 -18.05
N ALA A 319 0.68 0.30 -17.97
CA ALA A 319 1.68 -0.65 -17.50
C ALA A 319 3.09 -0.27 -17.97
N ALA A 320 4.03 -0.28 -17.03
CA ALA A 320 5.43 -0.06 -17.33
C ALA A 320 5.87 -1.06 -18.42
N SER A 321 6.63 -0.59 -19.40
CA SER A 321 7.35 -1.49 -20.30
C SER A 321 8.34 -2.34 -19.48
N GLY A 322 8.68 -3.54 -19.94
CA GLY A 322 9.67 -4.40 -19.28
C GLY A 322 10.96 -3.65 -18.96
N GLU A 323 11.48 -2.84 -19.90
CA GLU A 323 12.67 -2.01 -19.72
C GLU A 323 12.60 -1.09 -18.49
N ARG A 324 11.44 -0.50 -18.20
CA ARG A 324 11.29 0.39 -17.05
C ARG A 324 11.16 -0.38 -15.74
N SER A 325 10.56 -1.55 -15.78
CA SER A 325 10.56 -2.47 -14.64
C SER A 325 11.98 -2.87 -14.27
N ASP A 326 12.83 -3.13 -15.26
CA ASP A 326 14.25 -3.49 -15.07
C ASP A 326 15.05 -2.31 -14.50
N GLN A 327 14.83 -1.10 -15.01
CA GLN A 327 15.45 0.14 -14.46
C GLN A 327 15.04 0.37 -13.01
N ALA A 328 13.76 0.19 -12.67
CA ALA A 328 13.27 0.30 -11.30
C ALA A 328 13.89 -0.78 -10.40
N GLY A 329 13.97 -2.01 -10.90
CA GLY A 329 14.63 -3.10 -10.20
C GLY A 329 16.10 -2.83 -9.91
N HIS A 330 16.83 -2.39 -10.93
CA HIS A 330 18.24 -2.02 -10.77
C HIS A 330 18.43 -0.89 -9.75
N TYR A 331 17.61 0.15 -9.80
CA TYR A 331 17.63 1.24 -8.82
C TYR A 331 17.42 0.73 -7.39
N LEU A 332 16.36 -0.05 -7.17
CA LEU A 332 16.03 -0.55 -5.83
C LEU A 332 17.14 -1.44 -5.24
N ILE A 333 17.75 -2.32 -6.06
CA ILE A 333 18.88 -3.14 -5.62
C ILE A 333 20.10 -2.30 -5.31
N THR A 334 20.38 -1.27 -6.10
CA THR A 334 21.51 -0.35 -5.86
C THR A 334 21.34 0.35 -4.52
N GLU A 335 20.15 0.88 -4.22
CA GLU A 335 19.85 1.55 -2.94
C GLU A 335 19.93 0.59 -1.74
N LEU A 336 19.47 -0.67 -1.90
CA LEU A 336 19.59 -1.68 -0.88
C LEU A 336 21.07 -1.98 -0.56
N LEU A 337 21.88 -2.18 -1.60
CA LEU A 337 23.30 -2.52 -1.46
C LEU A 337 24.15 -1.34 -0.97
N GLU A 338 23.74 -0.10 -1.26
CA GLU A 338 24.39 1.09 -0.71
C GLU A 338 24.21 1.16 0.82
N LEU A 339 23.03 0.77 1.33
CA LEU A 339 22.77 0.78 2.77
C LEU A 339 23.21 -0.50 3.47
N PHE A 340 23.00 -1.67 2.87
CA PHE A 340 23.21 -2.99 3.48
C PHE A 340 23.94 -3.94 2.52
N PRO A 341 25.22 -3.70 2.20
CA PRO A 341 25.95 -4.36 1.10
C PRO A 341 26.12 -5.88 1.28
N GLY A 342 26.11 -6.37 2.52
CA GLY A 342 26.28 -7.80 2.83
C GLY A 342 24.98 -8.54 3.09
N SER A 343 23.85 -7.87 3.04
CA SER A 343 22.56 -8.44 3.48
C SER A 343 21.96 -9.47 2.52
N ILE A 344 22.31 -9.43 1.23
CA ILE A 344 21.74 -10.28 0.18
C ILE A 344 22.81 -10.92 -0.71
N GLN A 345 22.44 -12.04 -1.35
CA GLN A 345 23.20 -12.58 -2.47
C GLN A 345 22.83 -11.82 -3.76
N ARG A 346 23.87 -11.46 -4.54
CA ARG A 346 23.68 -10.69 -5.78
C ARG A 346 23.26 -11.54 -6.98
N ALA A 347 22.96 -12.83 -6.78
CA ALA A 347 22.54 -13.70 -7.87
C ALA A 347 21.11 -13.33 -8.34
N GLU A 348 20.94 -13.05 -9.62
CA GLU A 348 19.64 -12.70 -10.22
C GLU A 348 18.56 -13.76 -9.93
N SER A 349 18.95 -15.03 -9.88
CA SER A 349 18.05 -16.15 -9.58
C SER A 349 17.40 -16.08 -8.18
N THR A 350 17.94 -15.26 -7.25
CA THR A 350 17.39 -15.07 -5.91
C THR A 350 16.43 -13.87 -5.81
N LEU A 351 16.44 -12.99 -6.81
CA LEU A 351 15.66 -11.78 -6.85
C LEU A 351 14.27 -12.06 -7.42
N GLN A 352 13.24 -11.80 -6.63
CA GLN A 352 11.84 -11.86 -7.09
C GLN A 352 11.34 -10.45 -7.33
N GLN A 353 11.26 -10.08 -8.59
CA GLN A 353 10.74 -8.78 -9.00
C GLN A 353 9.22 -8.84 -9.14
N TRP A 354 8.55 -7.79 -8.70
CA TRP A 354 7.11 -7.65 -8.81
C TRP A 354 6.73 -6.20 -9.09
N GLN A 355 5.66 -6.03 -9.85
CA GLN A 355 5.04 -4.76 -10.18
C GLN A 355 3.56 -4.84 -9.85
N GLY A 356 3.01 -3.83 -9.19
CA GLY A 356 1.61 -3.81 -8.79
C GLY A 356 0.92 -2.49 -9.05
N ALA A 357 -0.34 -2.62 -9.44
CA ALA A 357 -1.22 -1.52 -9.82
C ALA A 357 -2.15 -1.14 -8.67
N ARG A 358 -2.14 0.14 -8.29
CA ARG A 358 -2.94 0.70 -7.21
C ARG A 358 -3.88 1.76 -7.76
N LEU A 359 -5.17 1.63 -7.47
CA LEU A 359 -6.14 2.69 -7.78
C LEU A 359 -5.95 3.85 -6.80
N THR A 360 -5.80 5.07 -7.30
CA THR A 360 -5.46 6.23 -6.47
C THR A 360 -6.35 7.42 -6.81
N MET A 361 -6.96 7.99 -5.80
CA MET A 361 -7.76 9.22 -5.92
C MET A 361 -6.86 10.46 -5.91
N PRO A 362 -7.28 11.58 -6.56
CA PRO A 362 -6.48 12.80 -6.62
C PRO A 362 -6.28 13.49 -5.26
N ASP A 363 -7.13 13.23 -4.29
CA ASP A 363 -7.05 13.73 -2.92
C ASP A 363 -6.36 12.74 -1.96
N GLY A 364 -6.02 11.55 -2.47
CA GLY A 364 -5.35 10.51 -1.70
C GLY A 364 -6.24 9.78 -0.69
N LEU A 365 -7.55 10.04 -0.70
CA LEU A 365 -8.48 9.35 0.20
C LEU A 365 -9.00 8.05 -0.43
N PRO A 366 -9.28 7.02 0.38
CA PRO A 366 -9.99 5.85 -0.09
C PRO A 366 -11.44 6.18 -0.41
N VAL A 367 -12.06 5.37 -1.24
CA VAL A 367 -13.50 5.46 -1.55
C VAL A 367 -14.22 4.38 -0.76
N ILE A 368 -14.89 4.80 0.31
CA ILE A 368 -15.62 3.91 1.24
C ILE A 368 -17.05 4.42 1.36
N GLY A 369 -18.05 3.59 1.02
CA GLY A 369 -19.45 3.95 1.16
C GLY A 369 -20.35 3.53 -0.01
N PRO A 370 -21.60 4.00 -0.05
CA PRO A 370 -22.55 3.67 -1.11
C PRO A 370 -22.11 4.26 -2.45
N SER A 371 -22.27 3.48 -3.52
CA SER A 371 -21.90 3.90 -4.87
C SER A 371 -22.91 4.88 -5.52
N GLY A 372 -24.10 4.99 -4.95
CA GLY A 372 -25.26 5.63 -5.58
C GLY A 372 -26.14 4.67 -6.39
N LEU A 373 -25.68 3.45 -6.63
CA LEU A 373 -26.51 2.37 -7.21
C LEU A 373 -27.15 1.54 -6.09
N PRO A 374 -28.42 1.10 -6.25
CA PRO A 374 -29.07 0.28 -5.26
C PRO A 374 -28.26 -0.99 -4.93
N GLY A 375 -28.05 -1.25 -3.63
CA GLY A 375 -27.37 -2.45 -3.15
C GLY A 375 -25.88 -2.57 -3.47
N ILE A 376 -25.22 -1.50 -3.98
CA ILE A 376 -23.79 -1.53 -4.31
C ILE A 376 -23.01 -0.52 -3.44
N TRP A 377 -22.00 -1.03 -2.74
CA TRP A 377 -21.04 -0.26 -1.96
C TRP A 377 -19.63 -0.38 -2.54
N LEU A 378 -18.79 0.59 -2.23
CA LEU A 378 -17.38 0.65 -2.63
C LEU A 378 -16.50 0.60 -1.38
N ASN A 379 -15.42 -0.16 -1.46
CA ASN A 379 -14.29 -0.11 -0.54
C ASN A 379 -13.02 -0.30 -1.36
N THR A 380 -12.47 0.80 -1.89
CA THR A 380 -11.39 0.77 -2.87
C THR A 380 -10.53 2.03 -2.82
N ALA A 381 -9.46 2.07 -3.61
CA ALA A 381 -8.53 3.20 -3.71
C ALA A 381 -7.78 3.52 -2.38
N HIS A 382 -7.38 2.47 -1.64
CA HIS A 382 -6.53 2.57 -0.44
C HIS A 382 -5.07 2.80 -0.76
#